data_bb65bf39481e4e498fd7b4a8a4f4a61b
#
_entry.id   bb65bf39481e4e498fd7b4a8a4f4a61b
#
_cell.length_a   1.000
_cell.length_b   1.000
_cell.length_c   1.000
_cell.angle_alpha   90.00
_cell.angle_beta   90.00
_cell.angle_gamma   90.00
#
_symmetry.space_group_name_H-M   'P 1'
#
loop_
_entity.id
_entity.type
_entity.pdbx_description
1 polymer ?
#
loop_
_entity_poly.entity_id
_entity_poly.type
_entity_poly.pdbx_seq_one_letter_code
_entity_poly.pdbx_strand_id
1 'polypeptide(L)'
;MTDTLLSAARETINEGDLVMVSYPLSDKTNNPAKKLDGMEFTVRNKRLLREERNTRGIRHYFELNGAVSDLGIHYAFCEDQLIKL
;
A
#
# COMPACT_ATOMS: atom_id res chain seq x y z
N MET A 1 23.26 -7.59 -5.62
CA MET A 1 23.20 -7.19 -4.21
C MET A 1 22.13 -6.16 -3.95
N THR A 2 21.97 -5.18 -4.84
CA THR A 2 20.91 -4.18 -4.71
C THR A 2 19.52 -4.82 -4.68
N ASP A 3 19.29 -5.84 -5.49
CA ASP A 3 18.01 -6.55 -5.55
C ASP A 3 17.68 -7.24 -4.23
N THR A 4 18.68 -7.78 -3.56
CA THR A 4 18.49 -8.43 -2.26
C THR A 4 18.03 -7.41 -1.22
N LEU A 5 18.64 -6.22 -1.22
CA LEU A 5 18.25 -5.15 -0.29
C LEU A 5 16.84 -4.65 -0.59
N LEU A 6 16.48 -4.50 -1.87
CA LEU A 6 15.13 -4.11 -2.25
C LEU A 6 14.11 -5.14 -1.84
N SER A 7 14.43 -6.42 -1.99
CA SER A 7 13.55 -7.51 -1.57
C SER A 7 13.35 -7.51 -0.05
N ALA A 8 14.41 -7.25 0.72
CA ALA A 8 14.31 -7.14 2.17
C ALA A 8 13.48 -5.93 2.59
N ALA A 9 13.62 -4.79 1.88
CA ALA A 9 12.84 -3.59 2.16
C ALA A 9 11.35 -3.77 1.83
N ARG A 10 11.02 -4.73 0.97
CA ARG A 10 9.64 -5.07 0.60
C ARG A 10 9.15 -6.31 1.34
N GLU A 11 9.38 -6.36 2.64
CA GLU A 11 8.88 -7.46 3.44
C GLU A 11 7.38 -7.65 3.28
N THR A 12 6.95 -8.89 3.41
CA THR A 12 5.53 -9.24 3.33
C THR A 12 4.75 -8.50 4.40
N ILE A 13 3.74 -7.76 3.96
CA ILE A 13 2.83 -7.05 4.84
C ILE A 13 1.64 -7.97 5.12
N ASN A 14 1.23 -8.05 6.38
CA ASN A 14 0.10 -8.86 6.83
C ASN A 14 -0.90 -8.03 7.61
N GLU A 15 -2.09 -8.57 7.78
CA GLU A 15 -3.11 -7.95 8.63
C GLU A 15 -2.56 -7.76 10.04
N GLY A 16 -2.83 -6.59 10.63
CA GLY A 16 -2.32 -6.21 11.93
C GLY A 16 -0.98 -5.52 11.94
N ASP A 17 -0.25 -5.53 10.83
CA ASP A 17 1.05 -4.86 10.73
C ASP A 17 0.88 -3.35 10.72
N LEU A 18 1.84 -2.65 11.30
CA LEU A 18 1.93 -1.19 11.22
C LEU A 18 2.65 -0.82 9.92
N VAL A 19 2.05 0.06 9.14
CA VAL A 19 2.59 0.51 7.86
C VAL A 19 2.50 2.02 7.74
N MET A 20 3.35 2.58 6.88
CA MET A 20 3.28 3.99 6.50
C MET A 20 2.89 4.09 5.04
N VAL A 21 1.97 4.99 4.73
CA VAL A 21 1.59 5.28 3.35
C VAL A 21 2.71 6.07 2.70
N SER A 22 3.21 5.59 1.56
CA SER A 22 4.31 6.21 0.84
C SER A 22 4.12 6.05 -0.67
N TYR A 23 3.56 7.08 -1.30
CA TYR A 23 3.36 7.06 -2.75
C TYR A 23 4.68 7.32 -3.47
N PRO A 24 5.02 6.51 -4.48
CA PRO A 24 6.22 6.77 -5.28
C PRO A 24 6.15 8.12 -5.97
N LEU A 25 7.29 8.79 -6.12
CA LEU A 25 7.35 10.06 -6.86
C LEU A 25 6.94 9.91 -8.31
N SER A 26 7.07 8.71 -8.87
CA SER A 26 6.63 8.40 -10.23
C SER A 26 5.11 8.32 -10.38
N ASP A 27 4.38 8.22 -9.27
CA ASP A 27 2.93 8.16 -9.29
C ASP A 27 2.36 9.55 -9.59
N LYS A 28 1.86 9.73 -10.80
CA LYS A 28 1.27 11.00 -11.26
C LYS A 28 -0.25 11.01 -11.22
N THR A 29 -0.86 9.97 -10.64
CA THR A 29 -2.33 9.91 -10.56
C THR A 29 -2.87 10.93 -9.58
N ASN A 30 -4.13 11.30 -9.78
CA ASN A 30 -4.82 12.26 -8.93
C ASN A 30 -5.65 11.54 -7.85
N ASN A 31 -5.02 10.58 -7.19
CA ASN A 31 -5.68 9.73 -6.21
C ASN A 31 -5.95 10.50 -4.92
N PRO A 32 -7.22 10.58 -4.46
CA PRO A 32 -7.55 11.26 -3.21
C PRO A 32 -6.81 10.71 -1.98
N ALA A 33 -6.43 9.42 -1.99
CA ALA A 33 -5.73 8.81 -0.88
C ALA A 33 -4.30 9.35 -0.70
N LYS A 34 -3.76 10.09 -1.68
CA LYS A 34 -2.42 10.70 -1.56
C LYS A 34 -2.31 11.70 -0.42
N LYS A 35 -3.43 12.24 0.05
CA LYS A 35 -3.44 13.12 1.24
C LYS A 35 -2.96 12.39 2.50
N LEU A 36 -2.96 11.06 2.49
CA LEU A 36 -2.52 10.24 3.63
C LEU A 36 -1.03 9.89 3.54
N ASP A 37 -0.32 10.34 2.52
CA ASP A 37 1.11 10.09 2.33
C ASP A 37 1.89 10.50 3.60
N GLY A 38 2.77 9.61 4.06
CA GLY A 38 3.55 9.84 5.27
C GLY A 38 2.84 9.48 6.57
N MET A 39 1.57 9.12 6.54
CA MET A 39 0.81 8.73 7.74
C MET A 39 0.91 7.24 8.00
N GLU A 40 0.81 6.86 9.27
CA GLU A 40 0.92 5.47 9.72
C GLU A 40 -0.44 4.90 10.08
N PHE A 41 -0.65 3.65 9.70
CA PHE A 41 -1.88 2.92 9.99
C PHE A 41 -1.59 1.45 10.22
N THR A 42 -2.52 0.74 10.90
CA THR A 42 -2.47 -0.73 10.96
C THR A 42 -3.28 -1.32 9.81
N VAL A 43 -2.79 -2.43 9.28
CA VAL A 43 -3.47 -3.13 8.17
C VAL A 43 -4.73 -3.81 8.69
N ARG A 44 -5.87 -3.47 8.09
CA ARG A 44 -7.17 -4.06 8.42
C ARG A 44 -7.43 -5.32 7.61
N ASN A 45 -7.25 -5.24 6.29
CA ASN A 45 -7.50 -6.36 5.37
C ASN A 45 -6.37 -6.46 4.36
N LYS A 46 -6.03 -7.68 3.99
CA LYS A 46 -5.08 -8.00 2.93
C LYS A 46 -5.84 -8.83 1.90
N ARG A 47 -5.94 -8.33 0.67
CA ARG A 47 -6.72 -8.97 -0.38
C ARG A 47 -5.86 -9.24 -1.60
N LEU A 48 -6.16 -10.33 -2.29
CA LEU A 48 -5.47 -10.70 -3.51
C LEU A 48 -5.93 -9.81 -4.67
N LEU A 49 -4.97 -9.19 -5.34
CA LEU A 49 -5.23 -8.39 -6.53
C LEU A 49 -5.19 -9.29 -7.76
N ARG A 50 -6.32 -9.38 -8.47
CA ARG A 50 -6.48 -10.23 -9.65
C ARG A 50 -6.68 -9.39 -10.90
N GLU A 51 -5.70 -8.56 -11.22
CA GLU A 51 -5.72 -7.76 -12.42
C GLU A 51 -4.82 -8.37 -13.49
N GLU A 52 -5.41 -8.71 -14.65
CA GLU A 52 -4.67 -9.31 -15.75
C GLU A 52 -3.59 -8.39 -16.32
N ARG A 53 -3.78 -7.07 -16.21
CA ARG A 53 -2.85 -6.06 -16.73
C ARG A 53 -1.92 -5.50 -15.67
N ASN A 54 -1.66 -6.27 -14.63
CA ASN A 54 -0.77 -5.86 -13.56
C ASN A 54 0.69 -5.94 -14.00
N THR A 55 1.21 -4.86 -14.57
CA THR A 55 2.59 -4.79 -15.06
C THR A 55 3.61 -4.50 -13.96
N ARG A 56 3.16 -4.11 -12.75
CA ARG A 56 4.03 -3.79 -11.63
C ARG A 56 4.37 -5.00 -10.76
N GLY A 57 3.80 -6.18 -11.04
CA GLY A 57 4.00 -7.37 -10.22
C GLY A 57 3.34 -7.29 -8.84
N ILE A 58 2.35 -6.45 -8.69
CA ILE A 58 1.62 -6.29 -7.43
C ILE A 58 0.66 -7.47 -7.24
N ARG A 59 0.76 -8.14 -6.10
CA ARG A 59 -0.06 -9.31 -5.80
C ARG A 59 -1.22 -9.03 -4.85
N HIS A 60 -1.07 -8.02 -4.00
CA HIS A 60 -2.05 -7.72 -2.96
C HIS A 60 -2.38 -6.24 -2.91
N TYR A 61 -3.57 -5.95 -2.44
CA TYR A 61 -3.93 -4.61 -1.99
C TYR A 61 -4.42 -4.67 -0.56
N PHE A 62 -4.39 -3.54 0.12
CA PHE A 62 -4.62 -3.47 1.56
C PHE A 62 -5.62 -2.38 1.88
N GLU A 63 -6.46 -2.65 2.88
CA GLU A 63 -7.28 -1.65 3.53
C GLU A 63 -6.69 -1.40 4.91
N LEU A 64 -6.62 -0.14 5.32
CA LEU A 64 -5.99 0.25 6.57
C LEU A 64 -7.02 0.83 7.53
N ASN A 65 -6.84 0.57 8.83
CA ASN A 65 -7.70 1.12 9.86
C ASN A 65 -7.55 2.65 9.94
N GLY A 66 -8.64 3.37 9.70
CA GLY A 66 -8.64 4.82 9.73
C GLY A 66 -8.35 5.50 8.39
N ALA A 67 -7.91 4.77 7.38
CA ALA A 67 -7.64 5.32 6.05
C ALA A 67 -8.91 5.24 5.19
N VAL A 68 -9.84 6.15 5.45
CA VAL A 68 -11.16 6.15 4.82
C VAL A 68 -11.43 7.47 4.10
N SER A 69 -12.31 7.41 3.09
CA SER A 69 -12.79 8.58 2.39
C SER A 69 -13.81 9.35 3.25
N ASP A 70 -14.22 10.51 2.77
CA ASP A 70 -15.26 11.32 3.43
C ASP A 70 -16.59 10.57 3.55
N LEU A 71 -16.80 9.57 2.70
CA LEU A 71 -18.00 8.71 2.75
C LEU A 71 -17.81 7.48 3.65
N GLY A 72 -16.68 7.36 4.33
CA GLY A 72 -16.41 6.23 5.22
C GLY A 72 -15.97 4.96 4.50
N ILE A 73 -15.63 5.06 3.23
CA ILE A 73 -15.16 3.91 2.45
C ILE A 73 -13.64 3.81 2.56
N HIS A 74 -13.14 2.62 2.91
CA HIS A 74 -11.70 2.39 3.02
C HIS A 74 -11.01 2.51 1.67
N TYR A 75 -9.91 3.26 1.64
CA TYR A 75 -9.05 3.30 0.47
C TYR A 75 -8.31 1.98 0.31
N ALA A 76 -8.05 1.60 -0.94
CA ALA A 76 -7.24 0.44 -1.27
C ALA A 76 -5.82 0.89 -1.61
N PHE A 77 -4.83 0.28 -0.97
CA PHE A 77 -3.43 0.58 -1.21
C PHE A 77 -2.73 -0.65 -1.75
N CYS A 78 -1.90 -0.46 -2.79
CA CYS A 78 -1.07 -1.54 -3.33
C CYS A 78 0.21 -1.69 -2.48
N GLU A 79 0.89 -2.82 -2.64
CA GLU A 79 2.11 -3.12 -1.90
C GLU A 79 3.18 -2.05 -2.06
N ASP A 80 3.30 -1.47 -3.26
CA ASP A 80 4.33 -0.47 -3.55
C ASP A 80 4.00 0.92 -2.98
N GLN A 81 2.84 1.09 -2.38
CA GLN A 81 2.40 2.33 -1.75
C GLN A 81 2.51 2.29 -0.23
N LEU A 82 3.02 1.21 0.33
CA LEU A 82 3.12 1.01 1.77
C LEU A 82 4.54 0.61 2.15
N ILE A 83 4.97 1.08 3.32
CA ILE A 83 6.23 0.68 3.94
C ILE A 83 5.90 0.02 5.27
N LYS A 84 6.34 -1.21 5.47
CA LYS A 84 6.19 -1.91 6.73
C LYS A 84 7.14 -1.31 7.77
N LEU A 85 6.61 -0.97 8.91
CA LEU A 85 7.38 -0.35 10.01
C LEU A 85 7.85 -1.35 11.07
#